data_3f61019c7085e8f3b735e7ba7a2ded98
#
_entry.id   3f61019c7085e8f3b735e7ba7a2ded98
#
_cell.length_a   1.000
_cell.length_b   1.000
_cell.length_c   1.000
_cell.angle_alpha   90.00
_cell.angle_beta   90.00
_cell.angle_gamma   90.00
#
_symmetry.space_group_name_H-M   'P 1'
#
loop_
_entity.id
_entity.type
_entity.pdbx_description
1 polymer ?
#
loop_
_entity_poly.entity_id
_entity_poly.type
_entity_poly.pdbx_seq_one_letter_code
_entity_poly.pdbx_strand_id
1 'polypeptide(L)'
;MKIVSVVGARPQFVKLAPIAVAAAAAGVEHVIVHTGQHYDPMLSDVFFDDLGIPAPDVHLGVGSGSHGVQTGAILGALDAIFEEHAPDWVLAYGDTNSTLAAAVSAVKLHYPLAHLEAGLRSFNRRMPEEHNRVLTDHAADLCLAPTEVAMGHLAHEGLADSSVMVGDVMTDVLFQTRDSLAGAPSVLVDELGLTPGEFHVATIHRPDNTDDPARLAEIAAALGSLERPVILLAHPRVVAKAAAHGIDLTQGSLVAHAPLAYPDLIAAVLASRSAITDSGGLQKEAFLLRVPCTTIRPETEWVETVELGWNVLANTPEEIVAAVSRPTPQATDAAPYGDGHAADRVIAELIRHRR
;
A
#
# COMPACT_ATOMS: atom_id res chain seq x y z
N MET A 1 22.39 -5.83 -17.42
CA MET A 1 21.17 -6.55 -16.99
C MET A 1 19.97 -5.71 -17.40
N LYS A 2 18.94 -6.36 -17.93
CA LYS A 2 17.68 -5.72 -18.33
C LYS A 2 16.52 -6.30 -17.51
N ILE A 3 15.72 -5.42 -16.90
CA ILE A 3 14.50 -5.78 -16.17
C ILE A 3 13.30 -5.24 -16.93
N VAL A 4 12.26 -6.05 -17.11
CA VAL A 4 10.94 -5.59 -17.57
C VAL A 4 9.98 -5.63 -16.37
N SER A 5 9.56 -4.47 -15.89
CA SER A 5 8.56 -4.31 -14.84
C SER A 5 7.16 -4.20 -15.43
N VAL A 6 6.22 -5.03 -14.96
CA VAL A 6 4.83 -5.02 -15.43
C VAL A 6 3.92 -4.46 -14.32
N VAL A 7 3.29 -3.33 -14.61
CA VAL A 7 2.39 -2.62 -13.68
C VAL A 7 1.09 -2.22 -14.39
N GLY A 8 0.00 -2.07 -13.66
CA GLY A 8 -1.29 -1.72 -14.28
C GLY A 8 -2.29 -1.10 -13.32
N ALA A 9 -1.99 -1.08 -12.03
CA ALA A 9 -2.87 -0.55 -11.00
C ALA A 9 -2.12 0.42 -10.08
N ARG A 10 -2.83 1.42 -9.56
CA ARG A 10 -2.27 2.49 -8.72
C ARG A 10 -1.32 2.00 -7.60
N PRO A 11 -1.65 0.95 -6.82
CA PRO A 11 -0.74 0.47 -5.78
C PRO A 11 0.61 -0.03 -6.32
N GLN A 12 0.64 -0.50 -7.58
CA GLN A 12 1.88 -0.97 -8.21
C GLN A 12 2.79 0.20 -8.62
N PHE A 13 2.23 1.35 -9.02
CA PHE A 13 3.02 2.53 -9.39
C PHE A 13 3.83 3.07 -8.21
N VAL A 14 3.21 3.12 -7.02
CA VAL A 14 3.92 3.53 -5.80
C VAL A 14 5.10 2.61 -5.50
N LYS A 15 4.94 1.30 -5.70
CA LYS A 15 6.02 0.31 -5.50
C LYS A 15 7.09 0.38 -6.60
N LEU A 16 6.72 0.79 -7.81
CA LEU A 16 7.63 0.94 -8.94
C LEU A 16 8.64 2.09 -8.72
N ALA A 17 8.22 3.18 -8.08
CA ALA A 17 9.06 4.37 -7.87
C ALA A 17 10.44 4.05 -7.27
N PRO A 18 10.54 3.43 -6.07
CA PRO A 18 11.84 3.12 -5.47
C PRO A 18 12.63 2.09 -6.30
N ILE A 19 11.97 1.15 -6.97
CA ILE A 19 12.63 0.18 -7.85
C ILE A 19 13.27 0.88 -9.06
N ALA A 20 12.59 1.85 -9.68
CA ALA A 20 13.15 2.60 -10.80
C ALA A 20 14.39 3.41 -10.39
N VAL A 21 14.35 4.04 -9.20
CA VAL A 21 15.50 4.76 -8.64
C VAL A 21 16.68 3.82 -8.37
N ALA A 22 16.43 2.68 -7.70
CA ALA A 22 17.46 1.71 -7.38
C ALA A 22 18.07 1.06 -8.66
N ALA A 23 17.24 0.76 -9.67
CA ALA A 23 17.70 0.22 -10.95
C ALA A 23 18.61 1.22 -11.69
N ALA A 24 18.23 2.49 -11.73
CA ALA A 24 19.05 3.56 -12.33
C ALA A 24 20.39 3.73 -11.60
N ALA A 25 20.37 3.74 -10.27
CA ALA A 25 21.59 3.84 -9.44
C ALA A 25 22.55 2.66 -9.66
N ALA A 26 22.01 1.45 -9.91
CA ALA A 26 22.79 0.25 -10.18
C ALA A 26 23.20 0.09 -11.66
N GLY A 27 22.83 1.02 -12.55
CA GLY A 27 23.11 0.94 -13.99
C GLY A 27 22.39 -0.21 -14.69
N VAL A 28 21.20 -0.59 -14.19
CA VAL A 28 20.35 -1.63 -14.76
C VAL A 28 19.42 -1.01 -15.78
N GLU A 29 19.34 -1.62 -16.97
CA GLU A 29 18.35 -1.24 -17.99
C GLU A 29 16.97 -1.64 -17.50
N HIS A 30 16.06 -0.68 -17.37
CA HIS A 30 14.75 -0.89 -16.80
C HIS A 30 13.66 -0.46 -17.78
N VAL A 31 12.86 -1.40 -18.25
CA VAL A 31 11.72 -1.19 -19.14
C VAL A 31 10.44 -1.28 -18.32
N ILE A 32 9.59 -0.27 -18.42
CA ILE A 32 8.33 -0.17 -17.68
C ILE A 32 7.18 -0.42 -18.65
N VAL A 33 6.40 -1.49 -18.39
CA VAL A 33 5.20 -1.84 -19.15
C VAL A 33 3.96 -1.53 -18.32
N HIS A 34 3.18 -0.56 -18.78
CA HIS A 34 1.89 -0.21 -18.21
C HIS A 34 0.77 -0.95 -18.93
N THR A 35 0.07 -1.86 -18.24
CA THR A 35 -0.98 -2.69 -18.85
C THR A 35 -2.26 -1.93 -19.15
N GLY A 36 -2.54 -0.83 -18.46
CA GLY A 36 -3.81 -0.09 -18.56
C GLY A 36 -4.95 -0.73 -17.76
N GLN A 37 -4.67 -1.63 -16.81
CA GLN A 37 -5.69 -2.29 -15.99
C GLN A 37 -6.60 -1.28 -15.27
N HIS A 38 -6.04 -0.22 -14.70
CA HIS A 38 -6.78 0.94 -14.21
C HIS A 38 -6.59 2.09 -15.21
N TYR A 39 -7.66 2.40 -15.92
CA TYR A 39 -7.66 3.41 -16.97
C TYR A 39 -8.26 4.71 -16.45
N ASP A 40 -7.43 5.58 -15.90
CA ASP A 40 -7.69 7.01 -15.78
C ASP A 40 -6.40 7.76 -16.13
N PRO A 41 -6.28 8.30 -17.35
CA PRO A 41 -5.06 8.99 -17.80
C PRO A 41 -4.69 10.16 -16.88
N MET A 42 -5.68 10.91 -16.36
CA MET A 42 -5.44 12.07 -15.50
C MET A 42 -4.93 11.68 -14.11
N LEU A 43 -5.28 10.47 -13.62
CA LEU A 43 -4.80 9.96 -12.34
C LEU A 43 -3.46 9.23 -12.46
N SER A 44 -3.15 8.64 -13.63
CA SER A 44 -1.88 7.94 -13.86
C SER A 44 -0.73 8.92 -14.03
N ASP A 45 -0.88 9.90 -14.93
CA ASP A 45 0.20 10.81 -15.30
C ASP A 45 0.64 11.69 -14.12
N VAL A 46 -0.32 12.25 -13.38
CA VAL A 46 -0.03 13.00 -12.13
C VAL A 46 0.72 12.14 -11.11
N PHE A 47 0.40 10.85 -11.04
CA PHE A 47 1.07 9.94 -10.10
C PHE A 47 2.52 9.64 -10.49
N PHE A 48 2.80 9.54 -11.78
CA PHE A 48 4.17 9.35 -12.28
C PHE A 48 5.02 10.59 -12.03
N ASP A 49 4.46 11.77 -12.26
CA ASP A 49 5.15 13.06 -12.03
C ASP A 49 5.39 13.30 -10.52
N ASP A 50 4.38 13.10 -9.67
CA ASP A 50 4.46 13.34 -8.22
C ASP A 50 5.46 12.40 -7.52
N LEU A 51 5.60 11.15 -8.00
CA LEU A 51 6.52 10.17 -7.44
C LEU A 51 7.88 10.13 -8.15
N GLY A 52 8.09 10.96 -9.18
CA GLY A 52 9.32 10.97 -9.98
C GLY A 52 9.57 9.65 -10.72
N ILE A 53 8.51 8.90 -11.05
CA ILE A 53 8.62 7.64 -11.79
C ILE A 53 8.85 7.96 -13.27
N PRO A 54 9.80 7.30 -13.96
CA PRO A 54 9.93 7.43 -15.39
C PRO A 54 8.62 7.08 -16.12
N ALA A 55 8.30 7.79 -17.18
CA ALA A 55 7.15 7.46 -18.02
C ALA A 55 7.26 5.99 -18.50
N PRO A 56 6.16 5.25 -18.61
CA PRO A 56 6.18 3.90 -19.12
C PRO A 56 6.74 3.86 -20.57
N ASP A 57 7.62 2.89 -20.83
CA ASP A 57 8.16 2.65 -22.18
C ASP A 57 7.11 2.04 -23.11
N VAL A 58 6.20 1.24 -22.53
CA VAL A 58 5.13 0.54 -23.27
C VAL A 58 3.79 0.71 -22.57
N HIS A 59 2.76 1.05 -23.34
CA HIS A 59 1.37 1.10 -22.90
C HIS A 59 0.53 0.06 -23.65
N LEU A 60 -0.07 -0.92 -22.93
CA LEU A 60 -0.91 -1.95 -23.57
C LEU A 60 -2.35 -1.47 -23.77
N GLY A 61 -2.84 -0.55 -22.97
CA GLY A 61 -4.18 0.05 -23.10
C GLY A 61 -5.35 -0.93 -22.90
N VAL A 62 -5.19 -1.95 -22.06
CA VAL A 62 -6.19 -3.03 -21.94
C VAL A 62 -7.50 -2.56 -21.29
N GLY A 63 -7.50 -1.56 -20.44
CA GLY A 63 -8.72 -1.01 -19.85
C GLY A 63 -9.48 -1.99 -18.92
N SER A 64 -10.71 -1.58 -18.54
CA SER A 64 -11.56 -2.33 -17.62
C SER A 64 -12.29 -3.50 -18.31
N GLY A 65 -12.48 -4.59 -17.56
CA GLY A 65 -13.21 -5.77 -18.04
C GLY A 65 -13.44 -6.77 -16.91
N SER A 66 -14.05 -7.92 -17.21
CA SER A 66 -14.06 -9.03 -16.25
C SER A 66 -12.63 -9.56 -16.05
N HIS A 67 -12.35 -10.14 -14.88
CA HIS A 67 -11.00 -10.64 -14.56
C HIS A 67 -10.42 -11.53 -15.68
N GLY A 68 -11.19 -12.47 -16.19
CA GLY A 68 -10.72 -13.39 -17.25
C GLY A 68 -10.41 -12.68 -18.56
N VAL A 69 -11.28 -11.76 -19.00
CA VAL A 69 -11.06 -10.98 -20.24
C VAL A 69 -9.85 -10.09 -20.11
N GLN A 70 -9.74 -9.37 -19.01
CA GLN A 70 -8.62 -8.46 -18.74
C GLN A 70 -7.29 -9.20 -18.63
N THR A 71 -7.23 -10.28 -17.83
CA THR A 71 -6.01 -11.10 -17.68
C THR A 71 -5.58 -11.71 -19.01
N GLY A 72 -6.54 -12.26 -19.79
CA GLY A 72 -6.23 -12.85 -21.10
C GLY A 72 -5.73 -11.84 -22.13
N ALA A 73 -6.29 -10.62 -22.15
CA ALA A 73 -5.84 -9.55 -23.03
C ALA A 73 -4.42 -9.06 -22.69
N ILE A 74 -4.15 -8.87 -21.38
CA ILE A 74 -2.80 -8.48 -20.91
C ILE A 74 -1.78 -9.57 -21.27
N LEU A 75 -2.10 -10.83 -20.98
CA LEU A 75 -1.21 -11.97 -21.24
C LEU A 75 -0.82 -12.03 -22.72
N GLY A 76 -1.78 -12.01 -23.63
CA GLY A 76 -1.48 -12.08 -25.06
C GLY A 76 -0.68 -10.88 -25.60
N ALA A 77 -0.84 -9.70 -24.99
CA ALA A 77 -0.05 -8.53 -25.39
C ALA A 77 1.38 -8.58 -24.85
N LEU A 78 1.61 -9.21 -23.69
CA LEU A 78 2.94 -9.29 -23.06
C LEU A 78 3.89 -10.21 -23.81
N ASP A 79 3.41 -11.23 -24.51
CA ASP A 79 4.28 -12.18 -25.23
C ASP A 79 5.19 -11.44 -26.21
N ALA A 80 4.65 -10.59 -27.07
CA ALA A 80 5.44 -9.81 -28.03
C ALA A 80 6.42 -8.84 -27.36
N ILE A 81 6.05 -8.26 -26.22
CA ILE A 81 6.91 -7.33 -25.47
C ILE A 81 8.12 -8.07 -24.87
N PHE A 82 7.88 -9.25 -24.29
CA PHE A 82 9.00 -10.03 -23.74
C PHE A 82 9.94 -10.56 -24.82
N GLU A 83 9.41 -10.96 -26.00
CA GLU A 83 10.24 -11.33 -27.13
C GLU A 83 11.06 -10.16 -27.66
N GLU A 84 10.46 -8.96 -27.77
CA GLU A 84 11.16 -7.76 -28.26
C GLU A 84 12.28 -7.31 -27.31
N HIS A 85 11.98 -7.26 -26.01
CA HIS A 85 12.92 -6.72 -25.02
C HIS A 85 13.93 -7.77 -24.52
N ALA A 86 13.62 -9.08 -24.63
CA ALA A 86 14.44 -10.18 -24.15
C ALA A 86 15.03 -9.93 -22.74
N PRO A 87 14.19 -9.75 -21.69
CA PRO A 87 14.68 -9.38 -20.38
C PRO A 87 15.49 -10.47 -19.68
N ASP A 88 16.47 -10.08 -18.88
CA ASP A 88 17.11 -10.96 -17.90
C ASP A 88 16.15 -11.34 -16.77
N TRP A 89 15.23 -10.41 -16.41
CA TRP A 89 14.17 -10.62 -15.44
C TRP A 89 12.88 -9.94 -15.85
N VAL A 90 11.75 -10.63 -15.70
CA VAL A 90 10.43 -10.04 -15.60
C VAL A 90 10.12 -9.81 -14.13
N LEU A 91 9.81 -8.58 -13.74
CA LEU A 91 9.44 -8.22 -12.36
C LEU A 91 7.94 -7.95 -12.30
N ALA A 92 7.22 -8.82 -11.57
CA ALA A 92 5.79 -8.71 -11.31
C ALA A 92 5.56 -8.17 -9.88
N TYR A 93 4.54 -7.33 -9.69
CA TYR A 93 4.27 -6.58 -8.45
C TYR A 93 2.94 -6.98 -7.83
N GLY A 94 2.93 -7.39 -6.58
CA GLY A 94 1.72 -7.64 -5.80
C GLY A 94 0.81 -8.71 -6.39
N ASP A 95 -0.50 -8.42 -6.54
CA ASP A 95 -1.51 -9.46 -6.74
C ASP A 95 -2.64 -9.09 -7.72
N THR A 96 -2.38 -8.18 -8.64
CA THR A 96 -3.38 -7.75 -9.64
C THR A 96 -3.53 -8.74 -10.80
N ASN A 97 -4.50 -8.52 -11.69
CA ASN A 97 -4.60 -9.28 -12.94
C ASN A 97 -3.36 -9.10 -13.82
N SER A 98 -2.74 -7.93 -13.79
CA SER A 98 -1.48 -7.65 -14.49
C SER A 98 -0.33 -8.52 -13.97
N THR A 99 -0.27 -8.74 -12.66
CA THR A 99 0.73 -9.59 -12.00
C THR A 99 0.63 -11.03 -12.48
N LEU A 100 -0.59 -11.60 -12.44
CA LEU A 100 -0.83 -12.97 -12.90
C LEU A 100 -0.55 -13.12 -14.39
N ALA A 101 -0.99 -12.17 -15.22
CA ALA A 101 -0.76 -12.22 -16.65
C ALA A 101 0.74 -12.17 -16.99
N ALA A 102 1.51 -11.29 -16.32
CA ALA A 102 2.96 -11.21 -16.48
C ALA A 102 3.65 -12.52 -16.08
N ALA A 103 3.24 -13.12 -14.96
CA ALA A 103 3.79 -14.38 -14.48
C ALA A 103 3.59 -15.52 -15.50
N VAL A 104 2.37 -15.69 -15.99
CA VAL A 104 2.04 -16.77 -16.93
C VAL A 104 2.75 -16.59 -18.28
N SER A 105 2.79 -15.36 -18.82
CA SER A 105 3.50 -15.07 -20.07
C SER A 105 5.01 -15.32 -19.92
N ALA A 106 5.65 -14.76 -18.89
CA ALA A 106 7.09 -14.89 -18.69
C ALA A 106 7.54 -16.34 -18.60
N VAL A 107 6.90 -17.16 -17.75
CA VAL A 107 7.35 -18.55 -17.56
C VAL A 107 7.08 -19.44 -18.76
N LYS A 108 6.03 -19.17 -19.55
CA LYS A 108 5.77 -19.93 -20.78
C LYS A 108 6.74 -19.59 -21.91
N LEU A 109 7.27 -18.38 -21.92
CA LEU A 109 8.32 -17.95 -22.84
C LEU A 109 9.73 -18.19 -22.30
N HIS A 110 9.85 -18.83 -21.13
CA HIS A 110 11.11 -19.15 -20.45
C HIS A 110 11.95 -17.93 -20.04
N TYR A 111 11.32 -16.79 -19.78
CA TYR A 111 11.97 -15.66 -19.15
C TYR A 111 11.95 -15.81 -17.62
N PRO A 112 13.07 -15.52 -16.94
CA PRO A 112 13.12 -15.55 -15.48
C PRO A 112 12.11 -14.57 -14.88
N LEU A 113 11.33 -15.05 -13.90
CA LEU A 113 10.29 -14.28 -13.22
C LEU A 113 10.67 -14.03 -11.77
N ALA A 114 10.66 -12.76 -11.36
CA ALA A 114 10.71 -12.35 -9.96
C ALA A 114 9.35 -11.76 -9.52
N HIS A 115 8.88 -12.16 -8.35
CA HIS A 115 7.64 -11.65 -7.77
C HIS A 115 7.95 -10.78 -6.55
N LEU A 116 7.69 -9.47 -6.64
CA LEU A 116 7.80 -8.51 -5.56
C LEU A 116 6.52 -8.49 -4.72
N GLU A 117 6.69 -8.52 -3.39
CA GLU A 117 5.63 -8.67 -2.40
C GLU A 117 5.06 -10.11 -2.36
N ALA A 118 5.94 -11.08 -2.59
CA ALA A 118 5.63 -12.49 -2.55
C ALA A 118 5.30 -12.99 -1.12
N GLY A 119 4.52 -14.04 -1.01
CA GLY A 119 4.25 -14.71 0.26
C GLY A 119 3.15 -14.10 1.12
N LEU A 120 2.54 -12.99 0.72
CA LEU A 120 1.35 -12.48 1.41
C LEU A 120 0.17 -13.45 1.24
N ARG A 121 -0.58 -13.70 2.31
CA ARG A 121 -1.78 -14.57 2.31
C ARG A 121 -2.91 -13.94 3.11
N SER A 122 -4.10 -13.90 2.53
CA SER A 122 -5.35 -13.60 3.23
C SER A 122 -6.10 -14.89 3.61
N PHE A 123 -5.76 -16.02 2.98
CA PHE A 123 -6.46 -17.29 3.07
C PHE A 123 -7.94 -17.22 2.67
N ASN A 124 -8.39 -16.10 2.14
CA ASN A 124 -9.75 -15.88 1.67
C ASN A 124 -9.85 -16.14 0.16
N ARG A 125 -10.20 -17.36 -0.20
CA ARG A 125 -10.34 -17.79 -1.61
C ARG A 125 -11.47 -17.13 -2.38
N ARG A 126 -12.27 -16.26 -1.77
CA ARG A 126 -13.24 -15.42 -2.49
C ARG A 126 -12.60 -14.17 -3.07
N MET A 127 -11.40 -13.82 -2.63
CA MET A 127 -10.63 -12.69 -3.16
C MET A 127 -9.88 -13.10 -4.42
N PRO A 128 -10.10 -12.44 -5.56
CA PRO A 128 -9.31 -12.70 -6.79
C PRO A 128 -7.81 -12.51 -6.58
N GLU A 129 -7.42 -11.55 -5.76
CA GLU A 129 -6.03 -11.22 -5.41
C GLU A 129 -5.33 -12.40 -4.73
N GLU A 130 -6.05 -13.17 -3.90
CA GLU A 130 -5.47 -14.36 -3.26
C GLU A 130 -5.05 -15.41 -4.27
N HIS A 131 -5.87 -15.63 -5.30
CA HIS A 131 -5.52 -16.53 -6.39
C HIS A 131 -4.34 -16.01 -7.20
N ASN A 132 -4.33 -14.71 -7.51
CA ASN A 132 -3.27 -14.10 -8.29
C ASN A 132 -1.91 -14.24 -7.60
N ARG A 133 -1.82 -13.93 -6.29
CA ARG A 133 -0.54 -14.00 -5.56
C ARG A 133 -0.02 -15.42 -5.40
N VAL A 134 -0.90 -16.37 -5.05
CA VAL A 134 -0.50 -17.79 -4.91
C VAL A 134 0.02 -18.34 -6.25
N LEU A 135 -0.70 -18.11 -7.34
CA LEU A 135 -0.29 -18.61 -8.66
C LEU A 135 1.00 -17.93 -9.14
N THR A 136 1.19 -16.64 -8.85
CA THR A 136 2.41 -15.91 -9.21
C THR A 136 3.61 -16.41 -8.40
N ASP A 137 3.46 -16.60 -7.09
CA ASP A 137 4.53 -17.15 -6.24
C ASP A 137 5.01 -18.51 -6.73
N HIS A 138 4.07 -19.42 -7.06
CA HIS A 138 4.40 -20.76 -7.58
C HIS A 138 4.96 -20.76 -9.01
N ALA A 139 4.78 -19.69 -9.76
CA ALA A 139 5.37 -19.52 -11.08
C ALA A 139 6.75 -18.87 -11.03
N ALA A 140 7.06 -18.10 -9.97
CA ALA A 140 8.27 -17.29 -9.88
C ALA A 140 9.54 -18.14 -9.67
N ASP A 141 10.62 -17.74 -10.36
CA ASP A 141 11.98 -18.24 -10.11
C ASP A 141 12.58 -17.60 -8.84
N LEU A 142 12.11 -16.40 -8.48
CA LEU A 142 12.55 -15.68 -7.28
C LEU A 142 11.37 -14.96 -6.61
N CYS A 143 11.07 -15.35 -5.38
CA CYS A 143 10.06 -14.73 -4.52
C CYS A 143 10.73 -13.71 -3.60
N LEU A 144 10.39 -12.42 -3.75
CA LEU A 144 10.93 -11.31 -2.98
C LEU A 144 9.93 -10.93 -1.89
N ALA A 145 10.13 -11.49 -0.70
CA ALA A 145 9.18 -11.40 0.41
C ALA A 145 9.36 -10.09 1.22
N PRO A 146 8.26 -9.45 1.65
CA PRO A 146 8.31 -8.22 2.43
C PRO A 146 8.57 -8.44 3.93
N THR A 147 8.21 -9.60 4.50
CA THR A 147 8.25 -9.87 5.93
C THR A 147 8.61 -11.33 6.24
N GLU A 148 8.99 -11.58 7.50
CA GLU A 148 9.20 -12.95 8.01
C GLU A 148 7.93 -13.81 7.95
N VAL A 149 6.76 -13.20 8.15
CA VAL A 149 5.48 -13.91 8.02
C VAL A 149 5.29 -14.39 6.58
N ALA A 150 5.57 -13.54 5.60
CA ALA A 150 5.52 -13.90 4.19
C ALA A 150 6.52 -15.02 3.84
N MET A 151 7.75 -14.96 4.37
CA MET A 151 8.74 -16.05 4.24
C MET A 151 8.23 -17.37 4.83
N GLY A 152 7.55 -17.29 5.99
CA GLY A 152 6.92 -18.46 6.61
C GLY A 152 5.84 -19.09 5.72
N HIS A 153 4.99 -18.30 5.07
CA HIS A 153 3.99 -18.82 4.12
C HIS A 153 4.65 -19.49 2.91
N LEU A 154 5.64 -18.85 2.30
CA LEU A 154 6.38 -19.41 1.17
C LEU A 154 7.06 -20.74 1.54
N ALA A 155 7.66 -20.82 2.73
CA ALA A 155 8.28 -22.04 3.21
C ALA A 155 7.27 -23.18 3.40
N HIS A 156 6.07 -22.90 3.96
CA HIS A 156 5.00 -23.87 4.08
C HIS A 156 4.49 -24.39 2.74
N GLU A 157 4.58 -23.59 1.69
CA GLU A 157 4.19 -23.93 0.32
C GLU A 157 5.33 -24.57 -0.49
N GLY A 158 6.50 -24.80 0.13
CA GLY A 158 7.64 -25.47 -0.51
C GLY A 158 8.49 -24.54 -1.38
N LEU A 159 8.39 -23.21 -1.20
CA LEU A 159 9.08 -22.21 -2.00
C LEU A 159 10.28 -21.57 -1.26
N ALA A 160 10.73 -22.15 -0.13
CA ALA A 160 11.80 -21.57 0.69
C ALA A 160 13.09 -21.32 -0.10
N ASP A 161 13.49 -22.25 -0.96
CA ASP A 161 14.76 -22.20 -1.71
C ASP A 161 14.76 -21.10 -2.79
N SER A 162 13.58 -20.67 -3.26
CA SER A 162 13.40 -19.60 -4.24
C SER A 162 12.98 -18.28 -3.62
N SER A 163 13.04 -18.15 -2.29
CA SER A 163 12.53 -16.98 -1.57
C SER A 163 13.63 -16.23 -0.83
N VAL A 164 13.59 -14.90 -0.89
CA VAL A 164 14.50 -14.00 -0.17
C VAL A 164 13.69 -12.89 0.49
N MET A 165 13.99 -12.59 1.76
CA MET A 165 13.39 -11.44 2.43
C MET A 165 14.13 -10.17 2.04
N VAL A 166 13.42 -9.23 1.41
CA VAL A 166 13.96 -7.94 0.96
C VAL A 166 13.41 -6.76 1.78
N GLY A 167 12.29 -6.94 2.46
CA GLY A 167 11.54 -5.86 3.10
C GLY A 167 10.42 -5.36 2.19
N ASP A 168 9.66 -4.40 2.70
CA ASP A 168 8.52 -3.82 2.00
C ASP A 168 8.92 -2.50 1.32
N VAL A 169 8.86 -2.45 0.00
CA VAL A 169 9.18 -1.24 -0.79
C VAL A 169 8.28 -0.04 -0.48
N MET A 170 7.11 -0.27 0.11
CA MET A 170 6.28 0.83 0.61
C MET A 170 6.92 1.54 1.82
N THR A 171 7.77 0.85 2.58
CA THR A 171 8.58 1.47 3.64
C THR A 171 9.61 2.44 3.06
N ASP A 172 10.20 2.10 1.91
CA ASP A 172 11.14 2.99 1.21
C ASP A 172 10.45 4.29 0.80
N VAL A 173 9.26 4.20 0.19
CA VAL A 173 8.45 5.36 -0.21
C VAL A 173 8.08 6.23 0.99
N LEU A 174 7.63 5.59 2.06
CA LEU A 174 7.24 6.31 3.29
C LEU A 174 8.43 7.06 3.90
N PHE A 175 9.59 6.41 4.00
CA PHE A 175 10.77 7.04 4.60
C PHE A 175 11.35 8.13 3.71
N GLN A 176 11.37 7.95 2.39
CA GLN A 176 11.73 9.01 1.46
C GLN A 176 10.78 10.22 1.59
N THR A 177 9.46 9.97 1.67
CA THR A 177 8.48 11.03 1.90
C THR A 177 8.72 11.73 3.24
N ARG A 178 8.85 10.98 4.32
CA ARG A 178 9.15 11.52 5.66
C ARG A 178 10.41 12.40 5.65
N ASP A 179 11.48 11.92 5.03
CA ASP A 179 12.77 12.61 5.01
C ASP A 179 12.73 13.87 4.13
N SER A 180 11.94 13.86 3.05
CA SER A 180 11.69 15.06 2.24
C SER A 180 10.88 16.13 2.98
N LEU A 181 10.09 15.74 3.98
CA LEU A 181 9.30 16.62 4.83
C LEU A 181 10.08 17.15 6.05
N ALA A 182 11.35 16.75 6.23
CA ALA A 182 12.14 17.11 7.41
C ALA A 182 12.18 18.64 7.63
N GLY A 183 11.50 19.11 8.69
CA GLY A 183 11.38 20.52 9.06
C GLY A 183 10.33 21.34 8.33
N ALA A 184 9.58 20.74 7.40
CA ALA A 184 8.43 21.39 6.78
C ALA A 184 7.21 21.37 7.74
N PRO A 185 6.50 22.51 7.93
CA PRO A 185 5.27 22.51 8.71
C PRO A 185 4.19 21.69 7.97
N SER A 186 3.29 21.05 8.72
CA SER A 186 2.12 20.40 8.14
C SER A 186 1.11 21.45 7.68
N VAL A 187 0.74 21.43 6.40
CA VAL A 187 -0.29 22.34 5.84
C VAL A 187 -1.58 22.29 6.68
N LEU A 188 -1.99 21.08 7.09
CA LEU A 188 -3.18 20.89 7.93
C LEU A 188 -3.06 21.61 9.30
N VAL A 189 -1.87 21.56 9.91
CA VAL A 189 -1.61 22.23 11.21
C VAL A 189 -1.75 23.74 11.08
N ASP A 190 -1.17 24.30 10.03
CA ASP A 190 -1.21 25.74 9.79
C ASP A 190 -2.63 26.22 9.41
N GLU A 191 -3.31 25.49 8.51
CA GLU A 191 -4.65 25.82 8.03
C GLU A 191 -5.70 25.84 9.15
N LEU A 192 -5.63 24.83 10.05
CA LEU A 192 -6.61 24.69 11.13
C LEU A 192 -6.14 25.25 12.47
N GLY A 193 -4.94 25.85 12.55
CA GLY A 193 -4.38 26.41 13.78
C GLY A 193 -4.19 25.34 14.87
N LEU A 194 -3.81 24.12 14.50
CA LEU A 194 -3.65 23.01 15.42
C LEU A 194 -2.31 23.07 16.17
N THR A 195 -2.28 22.46 17.34
CA THR A 195 -1.02 22.28 18.10
C THR A 195 -0.50 20.87 17.84
N PRO A 196 0.75 20.71 17.36
CA PRO A 196 1.35 19.39 17.17
C PRO A 196 1.29 18.52 18.44
N GLY A 197 0.91 17.25 18.28
CA GLY A 197 0.72 16.30 19.38
C GLY A 197 -0.62 16.43 20.13
N GLU A 198 -1.46 17.44 19.83
CA GLU A 198 -2.70 17.71 20.53
C GLU A 198 -3.96 17.50 19.67
N PHE A 199 -3.85 16.75 18.57
CA PHE A 199 -4.97 16.35 17.71
C PHE A 199 -4.79 14.93 17.18
N HIS A 200 -5.84 14.34 16.64
CA HIS A 200 -5.85 13.05 15.98
C HIS A 200 -6.16 13.21 14.49
N VAL A 201 -5.55 12.39 13.65
CA VAL A 201 -5.91 12.27 12.23
C VAL A 201 -6.76 11.02 12.04
N ALA A 202 -7.91 11.15 11.38
CA ALA A 202 -8.81 10.04 11.11
C ALA A 202 -9.07 9.86 9.60
N THR A 203 -9.13 8.59 9.14
CA THR A 203 -9.59 8.22 7.79
C THR A 203 -10.55 7.05 7.87
N ILE A 204 -11.77 7.21 7.36
CA ILE A 204 -12.80 6.17 7.33
C ILE A 204 -13.35 6.10 5.91
N HIS A 205 -13.28 4.93 5.28
CA HIS A 205 -13.69 4.78 3.88
C HIS A 205 -14.18 3.38 3.51
N ARG A 206 -14.00 2.37 4.39
CA ARG A 206 -14.45 0.99 4.08
C ARG A 206 -15.96 0.89 4.06
N PRO A 207 -16.53 0.08 3.14
CA PRO A 207 -17.96 -0.18 3.11
C PRO A 207 -18.54 -0.62 4.45
N ASP A 208 -17.83 -1.50 5.18
CA ASP A 208 -18.27 -2.03 6.49
C ASP A 208 -18.52 -0.93 7.54
N ASN A 209 -17.84 0.21 7.44
CA ASN A 209 -17.98 1.34 8.34
C ASN A 209 -18.85 2.48 7.77
N THR A 210 -19.09 2.50 6.46
CA THR A 210 -19.73 3.65 5.79
C THR A 210 -21.02 3.33 5.07
N ASP A 211 -21.34 2.05 4.80
CA ASP A 211 -22.55 1.67 4.06
C ASP A 211 -23.78 1.59 4.98
N ASP A 212 -23.59 1.20 6.25
CA ASP A 212 -24.64 1.26 7.27
C ASP A 212 -24.65 2.65 7.94
N PRO A 213 -25.73 3.43 7.81
CA PRO A 213 -25.83 4.74 8.45
C PRO A 213 -25.74 4.72 9.96
N ALA A 214 -26.25 3.67 10.62
CA ALA A 214 -26.17 3.54 12.06
C ALA A 214 -24.70 3.39 12.50
N ARG A 215 -23.94 2.54 11.80
CA ARG A 215 -22.52 2.34 12.04
C ARG A 215 -21.71 3.62 11.84
N LEU A 216 -21.95 4.34 10.75
CA LEU A 216 -21.27 5.61 10.48
C LEU A 216 -21.58 6.66 11.56
N ALA A 217 -22.85 6.74 12.01
CA ALA A 217 -23.25 7.65 13.08
C ALA A 217 -22.58 7.29 14.43
N GLU A 218 -22.50 6.01 14.77
CA GLU A 218 -21.80 5.52 15.98
C GLU A 218 -20.32 5.90 15.96
N ILE A 219 -19.65 5.69 14.84
CA ILE A 219 -18.23 6.08 14.68
C ILE A 219 -18.08 7.60 14.81
N ALA A 220 -18.90 8.38 14.11
CA ALA A 220 -18.84 9.85 14.18
C ALA A 220 -19.08 10.36 15.62
N ALA A 221 -20.03 9.77 16.34
CA ALA A 221 -20.30 10.11 17.73
C ALA A 221 -19.14 9.73 18.66
N ALA A 222 -18.55 8.56 18.49
CA ALA A 222 -17.36 8.13 19.24
C ALA A 222 -16.18 9.07 19.04
N LEU A 223 -15.88 9.43 17.77
CA LEU A 223 -14.81 10.37 17.45
C LEU A 223 -15.09 11.77 17.98
N GLY A 224 -16.34 12.23 17.88
CA GLY A 224 -16.78 13.53 18.40
C GLY A 224 -16.76 13.65 19.93
N SER A 225 -16.76 12.52 20.65
CA SER A 225 -16.71 12.49 22.13
C SER A 225 -15.29 12.57 22.71
N LEU A 226 -14.27 12.50 21.88
CA LEU A 226 -12.87 12.56 22.32
C LEU A 226 -12.52 13.96 22.84
N GLU A 227 -11.55 14.04 23.75
CA GLU A 227 -11.14 15.32 24.36
C GLU A 227 -10.40 16.25 23.39
N ARG A 228 -9.61 15.65 22.46
CA ARG A 228 -8.81 16.39 21.50
C ARG A 228 -9.47 16.45 20.13
N PRO A 229 -9.19 17.47 19.33
CA PRO A 229 -9.69 17.55 17.96
C PRO A 229 -9.35 16.28 17.15
N VAL A 230 -10.33 15.78 16.41
CA VAL A 230 -10.18 14.68 15.46
C VAL A 230 -10.42 15.22 14.07
N ILE A 231 -9.38 15.25 13.26
CA ILE A 231 -9.48 15.72 11.89
C ILE A 231 -9.79 14.53 11.00
N LEU A 232 -11.04 14.41 10.58
CA LEU A 232 -11.52 13.38 9.68
C LEU A 232 -11.25 13.79 8.24
N LEU A 233 -10.27 13.15 7.61
CA LEU A 233 -10.00 13.31 6.18
C LEU A 233 -11.05 12.53 5.39
N ALA A 234 -12.19 13.18 5.17
CA ALA A 234 -13.39 12.54 4.66
C ALA A 234 -13.40 12.48 3.12
N HIS A 235 -13.40 11.27 2.56
CA HIS A 235 -13.63 11.10 1.13
C HIS A 235 -15.00 11.65 0.73
N PRO A 236 -15.18 12.30 -0.43
CA PRO A 236 -16.46 12.87 -0.87
C PRO A 236 -17.66 11.91 -0.78
N ARG A 237 -17.43 10.60 -1.01
CA ARG A 237 -18.45 9.56 -0.83
C ARG A 237 -18.95 9.47 0.62
N VAL A 238 -18.07 9.57 1.59
CA VAL A 238 -18.42 9.51 3.02
C VAL A 238 -19.22 10.75 3.42
N VAL A 239 -18.79 11.92 2.93
CA VAL A 239 -19.52 13.19 3.15
C VAL A 239 -20.93 13.12 2.56
N ALA A 240 -21.06 12.61 1.31
CA ALA A 240 -22.36 12.45 0.66
C ALA A 240 -23.28 11.48 1.41
N LYS A 241 -22.74 10.34 1.90
CA LYS A 241 -23.51 9.37 2.69
C LYS A 241 -23.96 9.96 4.02
N ALA A 242 -23.07 10.62 4.73
CA ALA A 242 -23.39 11.29 6.00
C ALA A 242 -24.51 12.32 5.82
N ALA A 243 -24.39 13.19 4.79
CA ALA A 243 -25.42 14.19 4.46
C ALA A 243 -26.77 13.54 4.10
N ALA A 244 -26.78 12.46 3.34
CA ALA A 244 -28.02 11.75 2.96
C ALA A 244 -28.79 11.19 4.15
N HIS A 245 -28.09 10.89 5.26
CA HIS A 245 -28.67 10.31 6.46
C HIS A 245 -28.69 11.27 7.67
N GLY A 246 -28.37 12.55 7.45
CA GLY A 246 -28.39 13.56 8.53
C GLY A 246 -27.34 13.34 9.61
N ILE A 247 -26.22 12.68 9.27
CA ILE A 247 -25.13 12.44 10.21
C ILE A 247 -24.17 13.64 10.17
N ASP A 248 -23.97 14.24 11.34
CA ASP A 248 -23.05 15.38 11.49
C ASP A 248 -21.60 14.91 11.66
N LEU A 249 -20.75 15.18 10.68
CA LEU A 249 -19.31 14.89 10.72
C LEU A 249 -18.49 16.03 11.37
N THR A 250 -19.16 17.00 12.01
CA THR A 250 -18.52 18.13 12.70
C THR A 250 -18.96 18.27 14.16
N GLN A 251 -19.55 17.18 14.72
CA GLN A 251 -20.04 17.19 16.10
C GLN A 251 -18.91 17.06 17.14
N GLY A 252 -19.03 17.78 18.23
CA GLY A 252 -18.04 17.72 19.34
C GLY A 252 -16.64 18.12 18.91
N SER A 253 -15.68 17.24 19.09
CA SER A 253 -14.28 17.42 18.67
C SER A 253 -13.98 16.97 17.23
N LEU A 254 -14.97 16.44 16.51
CA LEU A 254 -14.81 15.97 15.15
C LEU A 254 -14.83 17.14 14.16
N VAL A 255 -13.82 17.22 13.30
CA VAL A 255 -13.69 18.22 12.24
C VAL A 255 -13.51 17.49 10.91
N ALA A 256 -14.46 17.65 9.99
CA ALA A 256 -14.35 17.09 8.65
C ALA A 256 -13.46 17.98 7.77
N HIS A 257 -12.50 17.37 7.09
CA HIS A 257 -11.61 18.01 6.15
C HIS A 257 -11.57 17.21 4.83
N ALA A 258 -11.21 17.86 3.74
CA ALA A 258 -10.97 17.20 2.47
C ALA A 258 -9.79 16.20 2.57
N PRO A 259 -9.73 15.15 1.74
CA PRO A 259 -8.57 14.31 1.65
C PRO A 259 -7.30 15.10 1.33
N LEU A 260 -6.18 14.70 1.90
CA LEU A 260 -4.87 15.28 1.65
C LEU A 260 -4.12 14.52 0.55
N ALA A 261 -3.20 15.18 -0.11
CA ALA A 261 -2.16 14.51 -0.89
C ALA A 261 -1.28 13.66 0.02
N TYR A 262 -0.60 12.65 -0.54
CA TYR A 262 0.14 11.69 0.28
C TYR A 262 1.22 12.34 1.17
N PRO A 263 2.07 13.26 0.68
CA PRO A 263 3.05 13.94 1.54
C PRO A 263 2.39 14.74 2.68
N ASP A 264 1.28 15.43 2.40
CA ASP A 264 0.56 16.21 3.41
C ASP A 264 -0.11 15.31 4.45
N LEU A 265 -0.61 14.13 4.03
CA LEU A 265 -1.13 13.12 4.95
C LEU A 265 -0.04 12.62 5.90
N ILE A 266 1.15 12.30 5.37
CA ILE A 266 2.28 11.85 6.19
C ILE A 266 2.73 12.97 7.16
N ALA A 267 2.79 14.23 6.70
CA ALA A 267 3.09 15.38 7.55
C ALA A 267 2.05 15.55 8.67
N ALA A 268 0.77 15.39 8.35
CA ALA A 268 -0.32 15.48 9.32
C ALA A 268 -0.27 14.34 10.35
N VAL A 269 0.01 13.10 9.91
CA VAL A 269 0.17 11.95 10.80
C VAL A 269 1.37 12.16 11.73
N LEU A 270 2.52 12.59 11.23
CA LEU A 270 3.72 12.90 12.03
C LEU A 270 3.46 13.99 13.09
N ALA A 271 2.65 14.99 12.73
CA ALA A 271 2.28 16.07 13.65
C ALA A 271 1.18 15.68 14.64
N SER A 272 0.46 14.59 14.41
CA SER A 272 -0.67 14.15 15.24
C SER A 272 -0.22 13.39 16.50
N ARG A 273 -1.12 13.28 17.46
CA ARG A 273 -0.97 12.40 18.64
C ARG A 273 -1.17 10.93 18.28
N SER A 274 -2.12 10.65 17.41
CA SER A 274 -2.40 9.29 16.91
C SER A 274 -3.18 9.32 15.60
N ALA A 275 -3.10 8.22 14.87
CA ALA A 275 -3.92 7.95 13.70
C ALA A 275 -5.11 7.05 14.08
N ILE A 276 -6.27 7.29 13.46
CA ILE A 276 -7.49 6.50 13.59
C ILE A 276 -7.93 6.11 12.19
N THR A 277 -8.00 4.82 11.87
CA THR A 277 -8.22 4.45 10.47
C THR A 277 -8.89 3.09 10.29
N ASP A 278 -9.52 2.90 9.14
CA ASP A 278 -9.91 1.58 8.63
C ASP A 278 -9.06 1.13 7.42
N SER A 279 -8.06 1.96 7.05
CA SER A 279 -7.13 1.69 5.94
C SER A 279 -6.08 0.65 6.31
N GLY A 280 -5.88 -0.36 5.44
CA GLY A 280 -4.76 -1.29 5.58
C GLY A 280 -3.39 -0.60 5.50
N GLY A 281 -3.22 0.36 4.59
CA GLY A 281 -1.96 1.08 4.42
C GLY A 281 -1.62 1.97 5.62
N LEU A 282 -2.54 2.84 6.01
CA LEU A 282 -2.26 3.87 7.02
C LEU A 282 -1.92 3.28 8.40
N GLN A 283 -2.49 2.12 8.79
CA GLN A 283 -2.13 1.48 10.06
C GLN A 283 -0.67 1.02 10.09
N LYS A 284 -0.14 0.52 8.97
CA LYS A 284 1.26 0.16 8.81
C LYS A 284 2.15 1.41 8.78
N GLU A 285 1.76 2.43 8.01
CA GLU A 285 2.46 3.70 7.92
C GLU A 285 2.55 4.41 9.28
N ALA A 286 1.47 4.46 10.04
CA ALA A 286 1.48 5.02 11.39
C ALA A 286 2.49 4.28 12.29
N PHE A 287 2.53 2.94 12.26
CA PHE A 287 3.53 2.16 12.98
C PHE A 287 4.97 2.53 12.57
N LEU A 288 5.25 2.59 11.27
CA LEU A 288 6.57 2.93 10.73
C LEU A 288 7.00 4.35 11.14
N LEU A 289 6.06 5.28 11.20
CA LEU A 289 6.27 6.66 11.68
C LEU A 289 6.30 6.78 13.21
N ARG A 290 6.09 5.66 13.95
CA ARG A 290 6.01 5.65 15.41
C ARG A 290 4.89 6.54 15.95
N VAL A 291 3.76 6.55 15.25
CA VAL A 291 2.52 7.21 15.65
C VAL A 291 1.52 6.13 16.09
N PRO A 292 0.95 6.20 17.31
CA PRO A 292 -0.03 5.24 17.77
C PRO A 292 -1.23 5.16 16.83
N CYS A 293 -1.69 3.96 16.51
CA CYS A 293 -2.82 3.75 15.62
C CYS A 293 -4.00 3.07 16.33
N THR A 294 -5.21 3.48 16.01
CA THR A 294 -6.44 2.76 16.32
C THR A 294 -7.10 2.37 15.01
N THR A 295 -7.24 1.06 14.80
CA THR A 295 -7.81 0.53 13.56
C THR A 295 -9.26 0.13 13.79
N ILE A 296 -10.20 0.79 13.11
CA ILE A 296 -11.65 0.53 13.21
C ILE A 296 -12.01 -0.66 12.32
N ARG A 297 -11.62 -1.85 12.78
CA ARG A 297 -11.83 -3.13 12.12
C ARG A 297 -11.78 -4.27 13.15
N PRO A 298 -12.48 -5.41 12.90
CA PRO A 298 -12.37 -6.59 13.75
C PRO A 298 -11.06 -7.37 13.56
N GLU A 299 -10.36 -7.17 12.43
CA GLU A 299 -9.14 -7.89 12.05
C GLU A 299 -8.16 -7.00 11.29
N THR A 300 -6.90 -7.42 11.22
CA THR A 300 -5.86 -6.76 10.41
C THR A 300 -4.92 -7.78 9.78
N GLU A 301 -4.42 -7.48 8.61
CA GLU A 301 -3.33 -8.16 7.93
C GLU A 301 -1.94 -7.84 8.53
N TRP A 302 -1.84 -6.78 9.33
CA TRP A 302 -0.59 -6.26 9.92
C TRP A 302 -0.49 -6.61 11.41
N VAL A 303 -0.48 -7.90 11.72
CA VAL A 303 -0.51 -8.43 13.09
C VAL A 303 0.66 -7.94 13.94
N GLU A 304 1.83 -7.72 13.33
CA GLU A 304 3.02 -7.24 14.01
C GLU A 304 2.81 -5.86 14.64
N THR A 305 2.01 -4.99 14.02
CA THR A 305 1.70 -3.67 14.57
C THR A 305 0.90 -3.76 15.86
N VAL A 306 0.04 -4.79 15.97
CA VAL A 306 -0.79 -5.07 17.15
C VAL A 306 0.05 -5.74 18.24
N GLU A 307 0.83 -6.75 17.89
CA GLU A 307 1.71 -7.48 18.82
C GLU A 307 2.74 -6.55 19.48
N LEU A 308 3.24 -5.57 18.74
CA LEU A 308 4.15 -4.52 19.23
C LEU A 308 3.43 -3.39 19.98
N GLY A 309 2.10 -3.44 20.11
CA GLY A 309 1.28 -2.50 20.89
C GLY A 309 1.08 -1.12 20.23
N TRP A 310 1.58 -0.91 19.00
CA TRP A 310 1.45 0.36 18.29
C TRP A 310 0.09 0.54 17.61
N ASN A 311 -0.60 -0.56 17.31
CA ASN A 311 -1.93 -0.57 16.75
C ASN A 311 -2.89 -1.32 17.69
N VAL A 312 -4.12 -0.83 17.81
CA VAL A 312 -5.20 -1.48 18.56
C VAL A 312 -6.42 -1.57 17.65
N LEU A 313 -6.98 -2.77 17.55
CA LEU A 313 -8.24 -2.98 16.84
C LEU A 313 -9.40 -2.55 17.74
N ALA A 314 -10.34 -1.82 17.19
CA ALA A 314 -11.52 -1.33 17.90
C ALA A 314 -12.73 -1.40 16.97
N ASN A 315 -13.80 -2.03 17.42
CA ASN A 315 -14.98 -2.23 16.59
C ASN A 315 -16.24 -1.58 17.17
N THR A 316 -16.31 -1.33 18.49
CA THR A 316 -17.43 -0.62 19.11
C THR A 316 -17.05 0.83 19.46
N PRO A 317 -18.04 1.73 19.65
CA PRO A 317 -17.78 3.10 20.09
C PRO A 317 -16.92 3.18 21.36
N GLU A 318 -17.20 2.35 22.36
CA GLU A 318 -16.46 2.29 23.62
C GLU A 318 -15.02 1.83 23.43
N GLU A 319 -14.80 0.82 22.57
CA GLU A 319 -13.47 0.36 22.20
C GLU A 319 -12.68 1.44 21.46
N ILE A 320 -13.32 2.18 20.54
CA ILE A 320 -12.67 3.29 19.81
C ILE A 320 -12.18 4.35 20.79
N VAL A 321 -13.04 4.82 21.70
CA VAL A 321 -12.69 5.83 22.70
C VAL A 321 -11.57 5.34 23.62
N ALA A 322 -11.66 4.13 24.11
CA ALA A 322 -10.64 3.53 24.99
C ALA A 322 -9.30 3.38 24.26
N ALA A 323 -9.31 2.88 23.02
CA ALA A 323 -8.10 2.68 22.21
C ALA A 323 -7.40 4.01 21.86
N VAL A 324 -8.14 5.05 21.51
CA VAL A 324 -7.57 6.38 21.20
C VAL A 324 -7.01 7.06 22.45
N SER A 325 -7.66 6.87 23.61
CA SER A 325 -7.28 7.49 24.88
C SER A 325 -6.11 6.80 25.59
N ARG A 326 -5.62 5.67 25.06
CA ARG A 326 -4.53 4.92 25.68
C ARG A 326 -3.21 5.70 25.74
N PRO A 327 -2.31 5.35 26.68
CA PRO A 327 -0.96 5.91 26.70
C PRO A 327 -0.20 5.59 25.41
N THR A 328 0.78 6.43 25.08
CA THR A 328 1.70 6.15 23.98
C THR A 328 2.42 4.83 24.24
N PRO A 329 2.53 3.93 23.25
CA PRO A 329 3.22 2.66 23.38
C PRO A 329 4.69 2.84 23.77
N GLN A 330 5.29 1.80 24.32
CA GLN A 330 6.74 1.80 24.57
C GLN A 330 7.50 1.88 23.24
N ALA A 331 8.61 2.63 23.25
CA ALA A 331 9.49 2.71 22.09
C ALA A 331 10.01 1.31 21.71
N THR A 332 10.12 1.07 20.40
CA THR A 332 10.62 -0.19 19.86
C THR A 332 11.53 0.07 18.68
N ASP A 333 12.61 -0.72 18.58
CA ASP A 333 13.50 -0.75 17.41
C ASP A 333 13.08 -1.81 16.39
N ALA A 334 11.95 -2.51 16.62
CA ALA A 334 11.44 -3.52 15.71
C ALA A 334 11.12 -2.91 14.34
N ALA A 335 11.60 -3.57 13.28
CA ALA A 335 11.41 -3.15 11.89
C ALA A 335 10.88 -4.33 11.02
N PRO A 336 9.69 -4.86 11.33
CA PRO A 336 9.16 -6.05 10.65
C PRO A 336 8.96 -5.85 9.14
N TYR A 337 8.85 -4.60 8.69
CA TYR A 337 8.66 -4.22 7.28
C TYR A 337 9.94 -3.71 6.61
N GLY A 338 11.10 -3.86 7.26
CA GLY A 338 12.38 -3.36 6.76
C GLY A 338 12.73 -1.95 7.24
N ASP A 339 13.81 -1.43 6.67
CA ASP A 339 14.50 -0.20 7.10
C ASP A 339 14.50 0.91 6.02
N GLY A 340 13.71 0.77 4.95
CA GLY A 340 13.64 1.73 3.86
C GLY A 340 14.67 1.53 2.75
N HIS A 341 15.25 0.33 2.64
CA HIS A 341 16.21 -0.07 1.60
C HIS A 341 15.77 -1.36 0.88
N ALA A 342 14.47 -1.62 0.81
CA ALA A 342 13.95 -2.83 0.17
C ALA A 342 14.23 -2.82 -1.34
N ALA A 343 14.08 -1.69 -2.01
CA ALA A 343 14.34 -1.57 -3.45
C ALA A 343 15.80 -1.87 -3.81
N ASP A 344 16.76 -1.37 -3.01
CA ASP A 344 18.18 -1.67 -3.22
C ASP A 344 18.46 -3.17 -3.10
N ARG A 345 17.84 -3.82 -2.10
CA ARG A 345 17.95 -5.28 -1.91
C ARG A 345 17.31 -6.05 -3.06
N VAL A 346 16.15 -5.62 -3.57
CA VAL A 346 15.51 -6.22 -4.75
C VAL A 346 16.47 -6.21 -5.93
N ILE A 347 17.05 -5.06 -6.25
CA ILE A 347 17.98 -4.94 -7.39
C ILE A 347 19.25 -5.78 -7.14
N ALA A 348 19.79 -5.78 -5.94
CA ALA A 348 20.94 -6.61 -5.58
C ALA A 348 20.67 -8.12 -5.75
N GLU A 349 19.49 -8.59 -5.33
CA GLU A 349 19.11 -10.00 -5.49
C GLU A 349 18.86 -10.39 -6.95
N LEU A 350 18.27 -9.50 -7.76
CA LEU A 350 18.12 -9.73 -9.20
C LEU A 350 19.47 -9.82 -9.92
N ILE A 351 20.46 -8.99 -9.51
CA ILE A 351 21.83 -9.06 -10.05
C ILE A 351 22.50 -10.36 -9.63
N ARG A 352 22.36 -10.75 -8.36
CA ARG A 352 22.98 -11.95 -7.79
C ARG A 352 22.47 -13.25 -8.42
N HIS A 353 21.16 -13.32 -8.74
CA HIS A 353 20.51 -14.49 -9.31
C HIS A 353 20.39 -14.45 -10.84
N ARG A 354 21.07 -13.51 -11.51
CA ARG A 354 21.11 -13.45 -12.97
C ARG A 354 21.68 -14.76 -13.54
N ARG A 355 20.93 -15.39 -14.44
CA ARG A 355 21.33 -16.64 -15.13
C ARG A 355 22.19 -16.37 -16.35
#